data_8eaf1444082f6b00de3cabef4c90449d
#
_entry.id   8eaf1444082f6b00de3cabef4c90449d
#
_cell.length_a   1.000
_cell.length_b   1.000
_cell.length_c   1.000
_cell.angle_alpha   90.00
_cell.angle_beta   90.00
_cell.angle_gamma   90.00
#
_symmetry.space_group_name_H-M   'P 1'
#
loop_
_entity.id
_entity.type
_entity.pdbx_description
1 polymer ?
#
loop_
_entity_poly.entity_id
_entity_poly.type
_entity_poly.pdbx_seq_one_letter_code
_entity_poly.pdbx_strand_id
1 'polypeptide(L)'
;QSVRIMKQCLQQMPEGPVCSDNRKVVPPKRAEMKQSMEALIHHFKLYTEGFKVPAGSVYVATESPKGEFGVYLVADGSNKPYRCKIRPTAFSHLQAMDFMTRGHMLADTTAILGALDIVFGECDR
;
A
#
# COMPACT_ATOMS: atom_id res chain seq x y z
N GLN A 1 13.07 16.48 -6.12
CA GLN A 1 11.88 15.85 -6.73
C GLN A 1 10.67 15.97 -5.80
N SER A 2 10.69 15.49 -4.56
CA SER A 2 9.55 15.47 -3.62
C SER A 2 8.94 16.86 -3.38
N VAL A 3 9.75 17.89 -3.16
CA VAL A 3 9.27 19.27 -2.99
C VAL A 3 8.54 19.78 -4.23
N ARG A 4 9.02 19.42 -5.43
CA ARG A 4 8.36 19.77 -6.69
C ARG A 4 6.99 19.11 -6.82
N ILE A 5 6.89 17.83 -6.45
CA ILE A 5 5.62 17.08 -6.44
C ILE A 5 4.63 17.71 -5.46
N MET A 6 5.06 18.00 -4.23
CA MET A 6 4.21 18.68 -3.23
C MET A 6 3.68 20.02 -3.74
N LYS A 7 4.54 20.83 -4.37
CA LYS A 7 4.13 22.12 -4.94
C LYS A 7 3.08 21.93 -6.05
N GLN A 8 3.26 20.96 -6.94
CA GLN A 8 2.31 20.65 -8.00
C GLN A 8 0.96 20.17 -7.42
N CYS A 9 0.98 19.30 -6.41
CA CYS A 9 -0.23 18.83 -5.74
C CYS A 9 -1.03 20.00 -5.13
N LEU A 10 -0.35 20.91 -4.43
CA LEU A 10 -1.01 22.08 -3.84
C LEU A 10 -1.58 23.05 -4.89
N GLN A 11 -0.89 23.23 -6.02
CA GLN A 11 -1.33 24.12 -7.08
C GLN A 11 -2.44 23.55 -7.96
N GLN A 12 -2.50 22.23 -8.08
CA GLN A 12 -3.44 21.53 -8.98
C GLN A 12 -4.51 20.76 -8.21
N MET A 13 -4.65 21.01 -6.90
CA MET A 13 -5.68 20.36 -6.09
C MET A 13 -7.07 20.76 -6.59
N PRO A 14 -7.90 19.82 -7.06
CA PRO A 14 -9.24 20.14 -7.51
C PRO A 14 -10.13 20.54 -6.33
N GLU A 15 -11.00 21.49 -6.55
CA GLU A 15 -12.08 21.80 -5.61
C GLU A 15 -13.16 20.72 -5.68
N GLY A 16 -13.73 20.37 -4.54
CA GLY A 16 -14.79 19.37 -4.47
C GLY A 16 -14.88 18.64 -3.14
N PRO A 17 -15.80 17.67 -3.03
CA PRO A 17 -15.98 16.89 -1.82
C PRO A 17 -14.74 15.99 -1.56
N VAL A 18 -14.33 15.92 -0.31
CA VAL A 18 -13.18 15.09 0.12
C VAL A 18 -13.49 13.59 0.04
N CYS A 19 -14.75 13.23 0.21
CA CYS A 19 -15.21 11.84 0.21
C CYS A 19 -16.16 11.59 -0.96
N SER A 20 -16.16 10.35 -1.48
CA SER A 20 -17.14 9.90 -2.48
C SER A 20 -18.55 9.85 -1.88
N ASP A 21 -19.56 10.12 -2.69
CA ASP A 21 -20.97 9.98 -2.31
C ASP A 21 -21.47 8.52 -2.30
N ASN A 22 -20.60 7.57 -2.65
CA ASN A 22 -20.95 6.17 -2.69
C ASN A 22 -21.01 5.56 -1.27
N ARG A 23 -22.21 5.44 -0.73
CA ARG A 23 -22.49 4.89 0.60
C ARG A 23 -22.06 3.44 0.79
N LYS A 24 -21.81 2.71 -0.28
CA LYS A 24 -21.32 1.33 -0.21
C LYS A 24 -19.82 1.23 0.05
N VAL A 25 -19.10 2.32 -0.13
CA VAL A 25 -17.63 2.37 0.03
C VAL A 25 -17.23 3.28 1.17
N VAL A 26 -17.96 4.39 1.35
CA VAL A 26 -17.67 5.39 2.38
C VAL A 26 -18.67 5.26 3.54
N PRO A 27 -18.17 5.14 4.80
CA PRO A 27 -19.05 5.06 5.95
C PRO A 27 -19.85 6.37 6.15
N PRO A 28 -21.09 6.27 6.64
CA PRO A 28 -21.93 7.44 6.92
C PRO A 28 -21.37 8.27 8.06
N LYS A 29 -21.76 9.54 8.12
CA LYS A 29 -21.44 10.41 9.26
C LYS A 29 -22.09 9.85 10.55
N ARG A 30 -21.40 10.00 11.69
CA ARG A 30 -21.88 9.48 12.98
C ARG A 30 -23.29 9.98 13.35
N ALA A 31 -23.61 11.23 13.08
CA ALA A 31 -24.94 11.79 13.36
C ALA A 31 -26.02 11.14 12.50
N GLU A 32 -25.74 10.92 11.22
CA GLU A 32 -26.64 10.30 10.26
C GLU A 32 -26.92 8.84 10.61
N MET A 33 -25.90 8.09 11.04
CA MET A 33 -26.02 6.71 11.49
C MET A 33 -27.02 6.55 12.66
N LYS A 34 -27.14 7.57 13.53
CA LYS A 34 -28.06 7.55 14.67
C LYS A 34 -29.51 7.90 14.32
N GLN A 35 -29.75 8.49 13.16
CA GLN A 35 -31.05 8.99 12.75
C GLN A 35 -31.68 8.20 11.61
N SER A 36 -30.87 7.51 10.81
CA SER A 36 -31.31 6.77 9.62
C SER A 36 -30.96 5.29 9.78
N MET A 37 -31.96 4.43 9.62
CA MET A 37 -31.78 2.97 9.62
C MET A 37 -30.88 2.52 8.47
N GLU A 38 -31.04 3.13 7.29
CA GLU A 38 -30.21 2.81 6.11
C GLU A 38 -28.74 3.14 6.37
N ALA A 39 -28.44 4.31 6.96
CA ALA A 39 -27.10 4.69 7.35
C ALA A 39 -26.49 3.74 8.38
N LEU A 40 -27.29 3.28 9.35
CA LEU A 40 -26.87 2.28 10.32
C LEU A 40 -26.52 0.94 9.67
N ILE A 41 -27.32 0.47 8.72
CA ILE A 41 -27.07 -0.76 7.97
C ILE A 41 -25.80 -0.65 7.14
N HIS A 42 -25.58 0.45 6.44
CA HIS A 42 -24.35 0.70 5.69
C HIS A 42 -23.13 0.74 6.60
N HIS A 43 -23.21 1.40 7.72
CA HIS A 43 -22.14 1.40 8.73
C HIS A 43 -21.83 -0.02 9.21
N PHE A 44 -22.84 -0.77 9.62
CA PHE A 44 -22.66 -2.14 10.09
C PHE A 44 -22.02 -3.04 9.04
N LYS A 45 -22.51 -2.99 7.80
CA LYS A 45 -21.99 -3.79 6.70
C LYS A 45 -20.55 -3.43 6.34
N LEU A 46 -20.20 -2.16 6.30
CA LEU A 46 -18.84 -1.71 5.99
C LEU A 46 -17.82 -2.15 7.04
N TYR A 47 -18.18 -2.15 8.31
CA TYR A 47 -17.25 -2.51 9.40
C TYR A 47 -17.24 -4.02 9.71
N THR A 48 -18.22 -4.77 9.32
CA THR A 48 -18.26 -6.23 9.52
C THR A 48 -17.80 -7.01 8.29
N GLU A 49 -18.32 -6.68 7.12
CA GLU A 49 -18.07 -7.40 5.87
C GLU A 49 -17.09 -6.65 4.96
N GLY A 50 -17.09 -5.31 5.00
CA GLY A 50 -16.34 -4.48 4.06
C GLY A 50 -17.06 -4.29 2.73
N PHE A 51 -16.38 -3.69 1.76
CA PHE A 51 -16.91 -3.52 0.41
C PHE A 51 -16.37 -4.58 -0.54
N LYS A 52 -17.14 -4.89 -1.58
CA LYS A 52 -16.76 -5.86 -2.63
C LYS A 52 -16.06 -5.13 -3.77
N VAL A 53 -15.01 -5.75 -4.29
CA VAL A 53 -14.25 -5.25 -5.44
C VAL A 53 -14.60 -6.10 -6.66
N PRO A 54 -14.85 -5.50 -7.84
CA PRO A 54 -15.08 -6.25 -9.07
C PRO A 54 -13.95 -7.23 -9.36
N ALA A 55 -14.29 -8.39 -9.93
CA ALA A 55 -13.30 -9.40 -10.31
C ALA A 55 -12.33 -8.84 -11.35
N GLY A 56 -11.06 -9.07 -11.16
CA GLY A 56 -10.00 -8.60 -12.04
C GLY A 56 -8.63 -8.72 -11.41
N SER A 57 -7.61 -8.44 -12.20
CA SER A 57 -6.22 -8.42 -11.72
C SER A 57 -5.52 -7.15 -12.15
N VAL A 58 -4.65 -6.64 -11.30
CA VAL A 58 -3.88 -5.43 -11.56
C VAL A 58 -2.49 -5.54 -10.95
N TYR A 59 -1.49 -5.08 -11.68
CA TYR A 59 -0.15 -4.84 -11.18
C TYR A 59 0.15 -3.35 -11.26
N VAL A 60 0.54 -2.77 -10.14
CA VAL A 60 0.97 -1.37 -10.06
C VAL A 60 2.32 -1.32 -9.38
N ALA A 61 3.26 -0.65 -10.03
CA ALA A 61 4.58 -0.38 -9.47
C ALA A 61 4.74 1.12 -9.25
N THR A 62 5.31 1.49 -8.12
CA THR A 62 5.62 2.87 -7.76
C THR A 62 7.10 3.01 -7.44
N GLU A 63 7.67 4.18 -7.73
CA GLU A 63 9.01 4.50 -7.31
C GLU A 63 9.03 4.75 -5.80
N SER A 64 9.81 3.96 -5.08
CA SER A 64 10.10 4.17 -3.66
C SER A 64 11.53 4.69 -3.50
N PRO A 65 11.91 5.25 -2.32
CA PRO A 65 13.28 5.71 -2.07
C PRO A 65 14.36 4.65 -2.33
N LYS A 66 14.02 3.38 -2.18
CA LYS A 66 14.91 2.22 -2.36
C LYS A 66 14.84 1.57 -3.74
N GLY A 67 13.93 2.01 -4.60
CA GLY A 67 13.71 1.44 -5.92
C GLY A 67 12.24 1.17 -6.22
N GLU A 68 11.95 0.19 -7.06
CA GLU A 68 10.60 -0.15 -7.46
C GLU A 68 9.88 -0.99 -6.39
N PHE A 69 8.76 -0.46 -5.89
CA PHE A 69 7.82 -1.19 -5.04
C PHE A 69 6.57 -1.54 -5.84
N GLY A 70 6.27 -2.81 -5.99
CA GLY A 70 5.17 -3.29 -6.80
C GLY A 70 4.16 -4.12 -6.01
N VAL A 71 2.89 -3.99 -6.36
CA VAL A 71 1.80 -4.79 -5.80
C VAL A 71 0.99 -5.41 -6.93
N TYR A 72 0.89 -6.73 -6.91
CA TYR A 72 -0.01 -7.48 -7.78
C TYR A 72 -1.21 -7.98 -6.97
N LEU A 73 -2.39 -7.53 -7.37
CA LEU A 73 -3.66 -7.85 -6.73
C LEU A 73 -4.56 -8.60 -7.69
N VAL A 74 -5.17 -9.66 -7.18
CA VAL A 74 -6.23 -10.40 -7.88
C VAL A 74 -7.49 -10.36 -7.01
N ALA A 75 -8.57 -9.84 -7.56
CA ALA A 75 -9.90 -9.82 -6.94
C ALA A 75 -10.81 -10.84 -7.63
N ASP A 76 -11.63 -11.53 -6.86
CA ASP A 76 -12.61 -12.53 -7.32
C ASP A 76 -14.07 -12.02 -7.19
N GLY A 77 -14.26 -10.77 -6.83
CA GLY A 77 -15.59 -10.19 -6.55
C GLY A 77 -15.98 -10.23 -5.08
N SER A 78 -15.14 -10.79 -4.20
CA SER A 78 -15.37 -10.80 -2.76
C SER A 78 -14.83 -9.54 -2.08
N ASN A 79 -14.96 -9.48 -0.76
CA ASN A 79 -14.44 -8.41 0.09
C ASN A 79 -12.96 -8.60 0.47
N LYS A 80 -12.37 -9.70 0.05
CA LYS A 80 -10.95 -10.02 0.28
C LYS A 80 -10.27 -10.29 -1.04
N PRO A 81 -9.02 -9.87 -1.22
CA PRO A 81 -8.28 -10.24 -2.42
C PRO A 81 -8.07 -11.75 -2.47
N TYR A 82 -8.29 -12.35 -3.62
CA TYR A 82 -7.95 -13.75 -3.87
C TYR A 82 -6.45 -13.98 -3.76
N ARG A 83 -5.67 -13.04 -4.27
CA ARG A 83 -4.21 -13.05 -4.17
C ARG A 83 -3.66 -11.63 -4.07
N CYS A 84 -2.72 -11.45 -3.16
CA CYS A 84 -1.91 -10.25 -3.06
C CYS A 84 -0.45 -10.66 -3.06
N LYS A 85 0.31 -10.20 -4.06
CA LYS A 85 1.77 -10.38 -4.12
C LYS A 85 2.43 -9.01 -4.06
N ILE A 86 3.30 -8.84 -3.09
CA ILE A 86 4.08 -7.62 -2.90
C ILE A 86 5.50 -7.88 -3.41
N ARG A 87 5.99 -6.99 -4.27
CA ARG A 87 7.38 -6.96 -4.70
C ARG A 87 8.10 -5.87 -3.91
N PRO A 88 8.84 -6.22 -2.86
CA PRO A 88 9.65 -5.27 -2.13
C PRO A 88 10.97 -5.00 -2.85
N THR A 89 11.60 -3.88 -2.57
CA THR A 89 12.90 -3.51 -3.15
C THR A 89 14.04 -4.27 -2.48
N ALA A 90 14.01 -4.40 -1.15
CA ALA A 90 15.07 -5.02 -0.37
C ALA A 90 15.27 -6.52 -0.66
N PHE A 91 14.23 -7.23 -1.09
CA PHE A 91 14.34 -8.64 -1.45
C PHE A 91 15.31 -8.88 -2.63
N SER A 92 15.28 -7.98 -3.63
CA SER A 92 16.21 -8.05 -4.76
C SER A 92 17.63 -7.64 -4.35
N HIS A 93 17.77 -6.66 -3.46
CA HIS A 93 19.06 -6.19 -2.97
C HIS A 93 19.75 -7.22 -2.08
N LEU A 94 18.99 -8.01 -1.32
CA LEU A 94 19.52 -9.04 -0.44
C LEU A 94 20.37 -10.09 -1.19
N GLN A 95 20.05 -10.37 -2.44
CA GLN A 95 20.83 -11.30 -3.27
C GLN A 95 22.27 -10.82 -3.49
N ALA A 96 22.50 -9.52 -3.54
CA ALA A 96 23.83 -8.94 -3.73
C ALA A 96 24.72 -9.08 -2.47
N MET A 97 24.14 -9.29 -1.30
CA MET A 97 24.83 -9.34 -0.02
C MET A 97 25.90 -10.44 0.01
N ASP A 98 25.61 -11.65 -0.50
CA ASP A 98 26.56 -12.75 -0.54
C ASP A 98 27.82 -12.38 -1.35
N PHE A 99 27.63 -11.76 -2.48
CA PHE A 99 28.73 -11.30 -3.31
C PHE A 99 29.57 -10.21 -2.64
N MET A 100 28.91 -9.24 -2.00
CA MET A 100 29.57 -8.09 -1.38
C MET A 100 30.31 -8.43 -0.10
N THR A 101 29.89 -9.48 0.63
CA THR A 101 30.50 -9.87 1.90
C THR A 101 31.75 -10.74 1.73
N ARG A 102 31.96 -11.34 0.57
CA ARG A 102 33.11 -12.22 0.32
C ARG A 102 34.42 -11.46 0.42
N GLY A 103 35.33 -11.98 1.24
CA GLY A 103 36.66 -11.38 1.47
C GLY A 103 36.67 -10.22 2.49
N HIS A 104 35.54 -9.92 3.12
CA HIS A 104 35.42 -8.93 4.16
C HIS A 104 35.32 -9.54 5.56
N MET A 105 35.52 -8.74 6.59
CA MET A 105 35.33 -9.18 7.98
C MET A 105 33.82 -9.28 8.32
N LEU A 106 33.50 -10.11 9.30
CA LEU A 106 32.11 -10.23 9.77
C LEU A 106 31.53 -8.89 10.23
N ALA A 107 32.34 -8.02 10.82
CA ALA A 107 31.94 -6.67 11.23
C ALA A 107 31.50 -5.79 10.03
N ASP A 108 32.11 -5.98 8.87
CA ASP A 108 31.79 -5.20 7.67
C ASP A 108 30.40 -5.53 7.11
N THR A 109 29.85 -6.70 7.48
CA THR A 109 28.50 -7.11 7.09
C THR A 109 27.44 -6.10 7.51
N THR A 110 27.62 -5.47 8.69
CA THR A 110 26.69 -4.41 9.15
C THR A 110 26.73 -3.18 8.26
N ALA A 111 27.92 -2.76 7.84
CA ALA A 111 28.08 -1.63 6.92
C ALA A 111 27.51 -1.95 5.53
N ILE A 112 27.69 -3.17 5.03
CA ILE A 112 27.15 -3.64 3.75
C ILE A 112 25.62 -3.67 3.80
N LEU A 113 25.01 -4.17 4.89
CA LEU A 113 23.56 -4.12 5.10
C LEU A 113 23.02 -2.70 5.07
N GLY A 114 23.74 -1.77 5.74
CA GLY A 114 23.37 -0.35 5.71
C GLY A 114 23.48 0.28 4.33
N ALA A 115 24.51 -0.10 3.56
CA ALA A 115 24.70 0.38 2.18
C ALA A 115 23.65 -0.14 1.21
N LEU A 116 23.23 -1.40 1.35
CA LEU A 116 22.15 -2.02 0.57
C LEU A 116 20.76 -1.54 1.01
N ASP A 117 20.66 -0.87 2.17
CA ASP A 117 19.42 -0.38 2.77
C ASP A 117 18.35 -1.49 2.91
N ILE A 118 18.77 -2.63 3.47
CA ILE A 118 17.90 -3.80 3.65
C ILE A 118 17.10 -3.66 4.94
N VAL A 119 15.78 -3.83 4.82
CA VAL A 119 14.86 -3.97 5.95
C VAL A 119 14.25 -5.37 5.91
N PHE A 120 14.55 -6.19 6.91
CA PHE A 120 14.15 -7.60 6.89
C PHE A 120 12.64 -7.82 6.99
N GLY A 121 11.89 -6.93 7.65
CA GLY A 121 10.44 -6.99 7.66
C GLY A 121 9.80 -6.89 6.27
N GLU A 122 10.44 -6.14 5.38
CA GLU A 122 10.06 -6.03 3.98
C GLU A 122 10.36 -7.31 3.18
N CYS A 123 11.43 -8.01 3.53
CA CYS A 123 11.81 -9.27 2.89
C CYS A 123 10.95 -10.45 3.37
N ASP A 124 10.64 -10.49 4.66
CA ASP A 124 9.95 -11.60 5.32
C ASP A 124 8.43 -11.53 5.20
N ARG A 125 7.82 -10.34 5.20
CA ARG A 125 6.37 -10.06 4.98
C ARG A 125 5.42 -10.87 5.84
#